data_3956fe35d1e0eb2b921b311469821d35
#
_entry.id   3956fe35d1e0eb2b921b311469821d35
#
_cell.length_a   1.000
_cell.length_b   1.000
_cell.length_c   1.000
_cell.angle_alpha   90.00
_cell.angle_beta   90.00
_cell.angle_gamma   90.00
#
_symmetry.space_group_name_H-M   'P 1'
#
loop_
_entity.id
_entity.type
_entity.pdbx_description
1 polymer ?
#
loop_
_entity_poly.entity_id
_entity_poly.type
_entity_poly.pdbx_seq_one_letter_code
_entity_poly.pdbx_strand_id
1 'polypeptide(L)'
;MKRSGKYILALDQGTTSSRAIVFDAAGRVISLAQQEFEQILPAAGLVEHDPEAIWTSQLAVGREALAAAQLTASDIAAIGVTNQRETTILWDRETGKPVHNAIVWQSRVTAQMCERLKAEGFEPTFREKTGLVINTSF
;
A
#
# COMPACT_ATOMS: atom_id res chain seq x y z
N MET A 1 -21.95 28.51 10.15
CA MET A 1 -22.17 27.72 8.92
C MET A 1 -21.20 26.55 8.92
N LYS A 2 -21.67 25.30 9.05
CA LYS A 2 -20.82 24.11 8.89
C LYS A 2 -20.27 24.09 7.46
N ARG A 3 -18.96 24.22 7.28
CA ARG A 3 -18.29 23.95 6.00
C ARG A 3 -18.37 22.44 5.78
N SER A 4 -19.40 21.96 5.09
CA SER A 4 -19.49 20.53 4.74
C SER A 4 -18.50 20.24 3.62
N GLY A 5 -17.64 19.27 3.87
CA GLY A 5 -16.81 18.49 2.95
C GLY A 5 -16.31 19.18 1.68
N LYS A 6 -15.26 20.02 1.80
CA LYS A 6 -14.65 20.71 0.64
C LYS A 6 -13.31 20.14 0.23
N TYR A 7 -12.79 19.16 0.97
CA TYR A 7 -11.45 18.62 0.77
C TYR A 7 -11.49 17.11 0.51
N ILE A 8 -10.48 16.63 -0.16
CA ILE A 8 -10.25 15.20 -0.39
C ILE A 8 -8.96 14.83 0.32
N LEU A 9 -9.00 13.75 1.10
CA LEU A 9 -7.82 13.13 1.69
C LEU A 9 -7.37 11.97 0.80
N ALA A 10 -6.20 12.06 0.19
CA ALA A 10 -5.57 10.96 -0.53
C ALA A 10 -4.57 10.25 0.38
N LEU A 11 -4.75 8.93 0.55
CA LEU A 11 -3.85 8.04 1.28
C LEU A 11 -3.06 7.20 0.27
N ASP A 12 -1.75 7.40 0.25
CA ASP A 12 -0.83 6.73 -0.68
C ASP A 12 0.10 5.81 0.11
N GLN A 13 -0.21 4.51 0.08
CA GLN A 13 0.61 3.49 0.70
C GLN A 13 1.67 3.02 -0.29
N GLY A 14 2.83 3.64 -0.24
CA GLY A 14 3.99 3.26 -1.04
C GLY A 14 4.76 2.07 -0.45
N THR A 15 5.75 1.59 -1.19
CA THR A 15 6.59 0.46 -0.76
C THR A 15 7.55 0.85 0.38
N THR A 16 8.04 2.07 0.38
CA THR A 16 9.04 2.54 1.38
C THR A 16 8.49 3.54 2.37
N SER A 17 7.32 4.11 2.11
CA SER A 17 6.72 5.13 2.95
C SER A 17 5.22 5.20 2.78
N SER A 18 4.55 5.66 3.83
CA SER A 18 3.15 6.06 3.81
C SER A 18 3.06 7.57 3.59
N ARG A 19 2.09 8.00 2.79
CA ARG A 19 1.86 9.40 2.47
C ARG A 19 0.39 9.74 2.58
N ALA A 20 0.11 10.99 3.00
CA ALA A 20 -1.23 11.55 2.96
C ALA A 20 -1.18 12.96 2.38
N ILE A 21 -2.13 13.27 1.50
CA ILE A 21 -2.22 14.56 0.83
C ILE A 21 -3.66 15.06 0.95
N VAL A 22 -3.81 16.31 1.34
CA VAL A 22 -5.10 16.99 1.34
C VAL A 22 -5.20 17.89 0.11
N PHE A 23 -6.26 17.68 -0.67
CA PHE A 23 -6.58 18.51 -1.84
C PHE A 23 -7.83 19.34 -1.60
N ASP A 24 -7.88 20.54 -2.17
CA ASP A 24 -9.10 21.33 -2.26
C ASP A 24 -9.95 20.94 -3.48
N ALA A 25 -11.11 21.57 -3.63
CA ALA A 25 -12.04 21.33 -4.75
C ALA A 25 -11.47 21.72 -6.13
N ALA A 26 -10.39 22.49 -6.19
CA ALA A 26 -9.69 22.86 -7.41
C ALA A 26 -8.51 21.93 -7.73
N GLY A 27 -8.29 20.86 -6.90
CA GLY A 27 -7.18 19.92 -7.04
C GLY A 27 -5.84 20.45 -6.56
N ARG A 28 -5.80 21.55 -5.81
CA ARG A 28 -4.56 22.09 -5.26
C ARG A 28 -4.20 21.36 -3.98
N VAL A 29 -2.92 21.05 -3.81
CA VAL A 29 -2.38 20.48 -2.57
C VAL A 29 -2.44 21.54 -1.47
N ILE A 30 -3.13 21.21 -0.37
CA ILE A 30 -3.25 22.07 0.81
C ILE A 30 -2.23 21.67 1.88
N SER A 31 -2.04 20.38 2.06
CA SER A 31 -1.02 19.81 2.97
C SER A 31 -0.57 18.46 2.50
N LEU A 32 0.61 18.05 2.99
CA LEU A 32 1.19 16.74 2.74
C LEU A 32 1.94 16.31 4.00
N ALA A 33 1.82 15.02 4.34
CA ALA A 33 2.65 14.37 5.33
C ALA A 33 3.15 13.03 4.78
N GLN A 34 4.36 12.63 5.16
CA GLN A 34 4.99 11.39 4.72
C GLN A 34 5.84 10.82 5.83
N GLN A 35 5.81 9.50 5.99
CA GLN A 35 6.62 8.76 6.96
C GLN A 35 7.16 7.50 6.31
N GLU A 36 8.46 7.26 6.42
CA GLU A 36 9.10 6.00 6.06
C GLU A 36 8.85 4.95 7.15
N PHE A 37 8.91 3.68 6.77
CA PHE A 37 8.87 2.54 7.68
C PHE A 37 9.93 1.51 7.32
N GLU A 38 10.26 0.65 8.28
CA GLU A 38 11.34 -0.33 8.17
C GLU A 38 11.07 -1.34 7.06
N GLN A 39 12.11 -1.63 6.27
CA GLN A 39 12.14 -2.72 5.30
C GLN A 39 12.79 -3.93 5.95
N ILE A 40 12.08 -5.04 6.05
CA ILE A 40 12.58 -6.28 6.65
C ILE A 40 13.18 -7.13 5.53
N LEU A 41 14.46 -7.48 5.67
CA LEU A 41 15.20 -8.27 4.69
C LEU A 41 15.69 -9.58 5.34
N PRO A 42 14.84 -10.62 5.44
CA PRO A 42 15.17 -11.84 6.18
C PRO A 42 16.34 -12.63 5.58
N ALA A 43 16.48 -12.58 4.26
CA ALA A 43 17.57 -13.18 3.50
C ALA A 43 17.74 -12.48 2.15
N ALA A 44 18.80 -12.82 1.42
CA ALA A 44 19.06 -12.27 0.09
C ALA A 44 17.87 -12.49 -0.87
N GLY A 45 17.33 -11.42 -1.41
CA GLY A 45 16.20 -11.43 -2.33
C GLY A 45 14.82 -11.59 -1.66
N LEU A 46 14.74 -11.64 -0.33
CA LEU A 46 13.47 -11.63 0.40
C LEU A 46 13.21 -10.22 0.92
N VAL A 47 11.98 -9.74 0.77
CA VAL A 47 11.54 -8.43 1.26
C VAL A 47 10.19 -8.60 1.93
N GLU A 48 10.11 -8.14 3.16
CA GLU A 48 8.91 -8.19 3.99
C GLU A 48 8.64 -6.84 4.65
N HIS A 49 7.39 -6.61 5.02
CA HIS A 49 7.01 -5.47 5.86
C HIS A 49 6.20 -5.94 7.05
N ASP A 50 6.32 -5.21 8.17
CA ASP A 50 5.39 -5.35 9.29
C ASP A 50 4.04 -4.70 8.92
N PRO A 51 2.92 -5.47 8.86
CA PRO A 51 1.60 -4.91 8.56
C PRO A 51 1.14 -3.85 9.56
N GLU A 52 1.54 -3.96 10.83
CA GLU A 52 1.22 -2.96 11.85
C GLU A 52 1.98 -1.64 11.62
N ALA A 53 3.22 -1.72 11.15
CA ALA A 53 3.99 -0.53 10.77
C ALA A 53 3.36 0.19 9.56
N ILE A 54 2.86 -0.55 8.58
CA ILE A 54 2.10 0.00 7.44
C ILE A 54 0.86 0.75 7.93
N TRP A 55 0.05 0.11 8.79
CA TRP A 55 -1.17 0.69 9.31
C TRP A 55 -0.92 1.94 10.16
N THR A 56 0.00 1.83 11.12
CA THR A 56 0.29 2.91 12.05
C THR A 56 0.90 4.13 11.37
N SER A 57 1.82 3.94 10.42
CA SER A 57 2.41 5.04 9.65
C SER A 57 1.35 5.70 8.75
N GLN A 58 0.49 4.94 8.06
CA GLN A 58 -0.57 5.51 7.23
C GLN A 58 -1.57 6.33 8.07
N LEU A 59 -1.94 5.83 9.25
CA LEU A 59 -2.83 6.57 10.16
C LEU A 59 -2.17 7.83 10.71
N ALA A 60 -0.88 7.77 11.02
CA ALA A 60 -0.10 8.91 11.52
C ALA A 60 -0.04 10.03 10.48
N VAL A 61 0.37 9.73 9.23
CA VAL A 61 0.47 10.75 8.17
C VAL A 61 -0.91 11.31 7.78
N GLY A 62 -1.97 10.49 7.84
CA GLY A 62 -3.34 10.98 7.63
C GLY A 62 -3.75 12.04 8.66
N ARG A 63 -3.47 11.80 9.93
CA ARG A 63 -3.73 12.75 11.02
C ARG A 63 -2.85 13.99 10.91
N GLU A 64 -1.58 13.83 10.59
CA GLU A 64 -0.63 14.93 10.44
C GLU A 64 -1.02 15.86 9.28
N ALA A 65 -1.39 15.31 8.13
CA ALA A 65 -1.83 16.08 6.97
C ALA A 65 -3.08 16.92 7.30
N LEU A 66 -4.06 16.36 8.03
CA LEU A 66 -5.23 17.10 8.49
C LEU A 66 -4.86 18.20 9.48
N ALA A 67 -4.01 17.91 10.45
CA ALA A 67 -3.56 18.89 11.44
C ALA A 67 -2.79 20.06 10.79
N ALA A 68 -1.88 19.76 9.86
CA ALA A 68 -1.13 20.76 9.11
C ALA A 68 -2.03 21.70 8.29
N ALA A 69 -3.15 21.18 7.77
CA ALA A 69 -4.17 21.96 7.08
C ALA A 69 -5.15 22.67 8.03
N GLN A 70 -5.06 22.45 9.34
CA GLN A 70 -6.02 22.91 10.35
C GLN A 70 -7.45 22.44 10.05
N LEU A 71 -7.59 21.21 9.53
CA LEU A 71 -8.84 20.56 9.17
C LEU A 71 -9.18 19.43 10.14
N THR A 72 -10.47 19.10 10.16
CA THR A 72 -11.02 17.96 10.88
C THR A 72 -11.62 16.93 9.90
N ALA A 73 -11.99 15.75 10.37
CA ALA A 73 -12.66 14.75 9.54
C ALA A 73 -13.97 15.26 8.90
N SER A 74 -14.66 16.22 9.55
CA SER A 74 -15.90 16.82 9.02
C SER A 74 -15.68 17.74 7.82
N ASP A 75 -14.44 18.14 7.55
CA ASP A 75 -14.08 18.96 6.40
C ASP A 75 -13.76 18.11 5.16
N ILE A 76 -13.61 16.79 5.35
CA ILE A 76 -13.28 15.83 4.29
C ILE A 76 -14.57 15.31 3.64
N ALA A 77 -14.68 15.51 2.33
CA ALA A 77 -15.77 15.02 1.51
C ALA A 77 -15.62 13.56 1.09
N ALA A 78 -14.37 13.15 0.81
CA ALA A 78 -14.04 11.80 0.36
C ALA A 78 -12.60 11.46 0.70
N ILE A 79 -12.32 10.13 0.79
CA ILE A 79 -10.98 9.58 0.92
C ILE A 79 -10.68 8.76 -0.33
N GLY A 80 -9.55 9.06 -0.99
CA GLY A 80 -8.97 8.22 -2.02
C GLY A 80 -7.84 7.38 -1.43
N VAL A 81 -7.75 6.11 -1.82
CA VAL A 81 -6.71 5.20 -1.32
C VAL A 81 -6.00 4.54 -2.49
N THR A 82 -4.68 4.55 -2.46
CA THR A 82 -3.85 3.68 -3.28
C THR A 82 -2.97 2.80 -2.40
N ASN A 83 -2.70 1.58 -2.84
CA ASN A 83 -2.02 0.55 -2.05
C ASN A 83 -0.67 0.16 -2.64
N GLN A 84 0.10 -0.62 -1.89
CA GLN A 84 1.19 -1.43 -2.44
C GLN A 84 0.57 -2.61 -3.21
N ARG A 85 0.52 -2.51 -4.54
CA ARG A 85 0.01 -3.60 -5.38
C ARG A 85 0.87 -4.85 -5.21
N GLU A 86 0.25 -6.03 -5.32
CA GLU A 86 0.86 -7.36 -5.26
C GLU A 86 1.54 -7.70 -3.91
N THR A 87 1.59 -6.77 -2.95
CA THR A 87 2.02 -7.07 -1.59
C THR A 87 0.92 -7.85 -0.87
N THR A 88 1.25 -9.03 -0.36
CA THR A 88 0.29 -9.97 0.23
C THR A 88 0.34 -9.94 1.74
N ILE A 89 -0.81 -9.78 2.38
CA ILE A 89 -0.99 -9.85 3.83
C ILE A 89 -2.07 -10.90 4.14
N LEU A 90 -1.78 -11.78 5.09
CA LEU A 90 -2.76 -12.67 5.71
C LEU A 90 -2.96 -12.28 7.16
N TRP A 91 -4.22 -12.25 7.62
CA TRP A 91 -4.55 -11.94 9.00
C TRP A 91 -5.63 -12.87 9.53
N ASP A 92 -5.61 -13.07 10.84
CA ASP A 92 -6.66 -13.79 11.53
C ASP A 92 -7.97 -13.00 11.49
N ARG A 93 -9.05 -13.64 11.05
CA ARG A 93 -10.33 -12.97 10.82
C ARG A 93 -11.01 -12.49 12.10
N GLU A 94 -10.80 -13.18 13.21
CA GLU A 94 -11.46 -12.88 14.48
C GLU A 94 -10.72 -11.78 15.24
N THR A 95 -9.38 -11.85 15.24
CA THR A 95 -8.54 -10.93 16.00
C THR A 95 -8.05 -9.72 15.18
N GLY A 96 -8.08 -9.81 13.83
CA GLY A 96 -7.50 -8.82 12.94
C GLY A 96 -5.98 -8.81 12.92
N LYS A 97 -5.30 -9.71 13.64
CA LYS A 97 -3.85 -9.73 13.73
C LYS A 97 -3.23 -10.40 12.51
N PRO A 98 -2.14 -9.85 11.96
CA PRO A 98 -1.39 -10.52 10.90
C PRO A 98 -0.79 -11.82 11.41
N VAL A 99 -0.85 -12.87 10.58
CA VAL A 99 -0.26 -14.19 10.91
C VAL A 99 1.22 -14.27 10.54
N HIS A 100 1.67 -13.37 9.69
CA HIS A 100 3.05 -13.24 9.22
C HIS A 100 3.28 -11.81 8.72
N ASN A 101 4.55 -11.42 8.53
CA ASN A 101 4.87 -10.20 7.81
C ASN A 101 4.26 -10.19 6.41
N ALA A 102 3.98 -9.01 5.88
CA ALA A 102 3.56 -8.83 4.51
C ALA A 102 4.68 -9.28 3.56
N ILE A 103 4.36 -10.14 2.59
CA ILE A 103 5.28 -10.49 1.50
C ILE A 103 5.21 -9.39 0.46
N VAL A 104 6.30 -8.65 0.30
CA VAL A 104 6.36 -7.49 -0.60
C VAL A 104 6.53 -7.95 -2.05
N TRP A 105 5.94 -7.23 -3.00
CA TRP A 105 6.02 -7.50 -4.44
C TRP A 105 7.47 -7.62 -4.98
N GLN A 106 8.44 -7.01 -4.30
CA GLN A 106 9.86 -7.10 -4.63
C GLN A 106 10.50 -8.43 -4.18
N SER A 107 9.82 -9.19 -3.29
CA SER A 107 10.36 -10.43 -2.75
C SER A 107 10.44 -11.50 -3.83
N ARG A 108 11.51 -12.26 -3.81
CA ARG A 108 11.75 -13.38 -4.74
C ARG A 108 11.38 -14.75 -4.14
N VAL A 109 10.52 -14.77 -3.12
CA VAL A 109 10.11 -16.00 -2.44
C VAL A 109 9.50 -17.03 -3.39
N THR A 110 8.82 -16.60 -4.45
CA THR A 110 8.20 -17.45 -5.46
C THR A 110 9.08 -17.76 -6.67
N ALA A 111 10.38 -17.37 -6.68
CA ALA A 111 11.25 -17.49 -7.85
C ALA A 111 11.32 -18.92 -8.39
N GLN A 112 11.49 -19.93 -7.52
CA GLN A 112 11.55 -21.34 -7.95
C GLN A 112 10.23 -21.81 -8.57
N MET A 113 9.08 -21.36 -8.03
CA MET A 113 7.77 -21.67 -8.60
C MET A 113 7.62 -21.04 -9.99
N CYS A 114 8.01 -19.80 -10.17
CA CYS A 114 7.97 -19.11 -11.46
C CYS A 114 8.81 -19.83 -12.52
N GLU A 115 10.04 -20.23 -12.19
CA GLU A 115 10.92 -20.97 -13.11
C GLU A 115 10.33 -22.34 -13.46
N ARG A 116 9.75 -23.06 -12.51
CA ARG A 116 9.06 -24.32 -12.76
C ARG A 116 7.90 -24.13 -13.74
N LEU A 117 7.02 -23.18 -13.51
CA LEU A 117 5.86 -22.91 -14.37
C LEU A 117 6.29 -22.51 -15.80
N LYS A 118 7.37 -21.75 -15.94
CA LYS A 118 7.94 -21.44 -17.26
C LYS A 118 8.48 -22.68 -17.96
N ALA A 119 9.22 -23.53 -17.25
CA ALA A 119 9.77 -24.78 -17.78
C ALA A 119 8.67 -25.78 -18.20
N GLU A 120 7.53 -25.79 -17.50
CA GLU A 120 6.34 -26.56 -17.83
C GLU A 120 5.51 -25.96 -19.01
N GLY A 121 5.93 -24.79 -19.55
CA GLY A 121 5.32 -24.20 -20.75
C GLY A 121 4.08 -23.35 -20.48
N PHE A 122 3.81 -22.90 -19.24
CA PHE A 122 2.63 -22.12 -18.91
C PHE A 122 2.69 -20.64 -19.32
N GLU A 123 3.85 -20.10 -19.70
CA GLU A 123 4.01 -18.67 -20.04
C GLU A 123 3.01 -18.17 -21.11
N PRO A 124 2.75 -18.90 -22.24
CA PRO A 124 1.76 -18.47 -23.22
C PRO A 124 0.34 -18.38 -22.64
N THR A 125 -0.04 -19.35 -21.81
CA THR A 125 -1.37 -19.38 -21.19
C THR A 125 -1.57 -18.22 -20.22
N PHE A 126 -0.55 -17.90 -19.41
CA PHE A 126 -0.60 -16.74 -18.51
C PHE A 126 -0.75 -15.45 -19.31
N ARG A 127 0.07 -15.27 -20.34
CA ARG A 127 0.04 -14.07 -21.18
C ARG A 127 -1.30 -13.92 -21.90
N GLU A 128 -1.85 -14.97 -22.44
CA GLU A 128 -3.16 -14.95 -23.12
C GLU A 128 -4.30 -14.55 -22.17
N LYS A 129 -4.32 -15.14 -20.95
CA LYS A 129 -5.41 -14.94 -20.00
C LYS A 129 -5.32 -13.67 -19.19
N THR A 130 -4.12 -13.17 -18.92
CA THR A 130 -3.90 -12.06 -17.96
C THR A 130 -3.22 -10.84 -18.57
N GLY A 131 -2.58 -10.98 -19.73
CA GLY A 131 -1.70 -9.98 -20.32
C GLY A 131 -0.32 -9.88 -19.62
N LEU A 132 -0.08 -10.67 -18.56
CA LEU A 132 1.13 -10.62 -17.74
C LEU A 132 2.07 -11.78 -18.08
N VAL A 133 3.35 -11.62 -17.73
CA VAL A 133 4.35 -12.67 -17.76
C VAL A 133 4.41 -13.40 -16.41
N ILE A 134 4.91 -14.63 -16.35
CA ILE A 134 5.18 -15.31 -15.08
C ILE A 134 6.38 -14.61 -14.41
N ASN A 135 6.13 -13.96 -13.28
CA ASN A 135 7.13 -13.20 -12.53
C ASN A 135 6.84 -13.28 -11.03
N THR A 136 7.88 -13.09 -10.22
CA THR A 136 7.78 -13.10 -8.75
C THR A 136 7.00 -11.92 -8.18
N SER A 137 6.79 -10.87 -8.97
CA SER A 137 6.05 -9.67 -8.57
C SER A 137 4.52 -9.79 -8.71
N PHE A 138 4.03 -10.91 -9.30
CA PHE A 138 2.59 -11.12 -9.55
C PHE A 138 2.13 -12.44 -8.94
#